data_3937f4f405611c499bd4f5dd072a253a
#
_entry.id   3937f4f405611c499bd4f5dd072a253a
#
_cell.length_a   1.000
_cell.length_b   1.000
_cell.length_c   1.000
_cell.angle_alpha   90.00
_cell.angle_beta   90.00
_cell.angle_gamma   90.00
#
_symmetry.space_group_name_H-M   'P 1'
#
loop_
_entity.id
_entity.type
_entity.pdbx_description
1 polymer ?
#
loop_
_entity_poly.entity_id
_entity_poly.type
_entity_poly.pdbx_seq_one_letter_code
_entity_poly.pdbx_strand_id
1 'polypeptide(L)'
;IDGKLKWTKADYDYIGVNLYPDDNTNTYVKELRDAVEECSEKKQLIVSSVKYARVNEEDTVNVYTQAENIYNLLSATIDKNNAGGIIYDDAVYTGSWNSLVDDDGDAQISLAIFAYAQGKQTDTSRDPYKYGDDTGLKSQKVTIRTVSKMTDSTIRGMDISSYIALKNAGVKYYDNNGKEESL
;
A
#
# COMPACT_ATOMS: atom_id res chain seq x y z
N ILE A 1 30.51 -0.21 -9.88
CA ILE A 1 31.15 0.36 -8.69
C ILE A 1 32.23 -0.62 -8.29
N ASP A 2 33.43 -0.20 -8.55
CA ASP A 2 34.68 -0.93 -8.47
C ASP A 2 34.93 -1.55 -7.10
N GLY A 3 34.55 -2.73 -6.79
CA GLY A 3 35.07 -3.61 -5.72
C GLY A 3 35.72 -3.05 -4.45
N LYS A 4 35.66 -1.74 -4.24
CA LYS A 4 36.32 -1.01 -3.15
C LYS A 4 35.41 -0.64 -2.00
N LEU A 5 34.09 -0.75 -2.16
CA LEU A 5 33.16 -0.70 -1.02
C LEU A 5 33.04 -2.12 -0.46
N LYS A 6 33.93 -2.46 0.43
CA LYS A 6 33.67 -3.60 1.33
C LYS A 6 32.53 -3.17 2.22
N TRP A 7 31.34 -3.68 1.94
CA TRP A 7 30.18 -3.65 2.83
C TRP A 7 30.44 -4.54 4.05
N THR A 8 31.51 -4.25 4.78
CA THR A 8 31.83 -4.95 5.99
C THR A 8 31.00 -4.30 7.11
N LYS A 9 29.88 -4.95 7.45
CA LYS A 9 29.10 -4.64 8.65
C LYS A 9 28.52 -3.22 8.68
N ALA A 10 27.82 -2.82 7.61
CA ALA A 10 26.90 -1.70 7.77
C ALA A 10 25.81 -2.13 8.76
N ASP A 11 25.66 -1.35 9.81
CA ASP A 11 24.70 -1.59 10.88
C ASP A 11 23.32 -1.14 10.42
N TYR A 12 22.65 -1.96 9.61
CA TYR A 12 21.30 -1.74 9.13
C TYR A 12 20.54 -3.07 9.12
N ASP A 13 19.24 -3.00 9.35
CA ASP A 13 18.34 -4.14 9.37
C ASP A 13 17.54 -4.26 8.06
N TYR A 14 17.33 -3.16 7.39
CA TYR A 14 16.47 -3.06 6.22
C TYR A 14 17.17 -2.46 5.00
N ILE A 15 16.78 -2.95 3.83
CA ILE A 15 17.12 -2.35 2.53
C ILE A 15 15.84 -1.76 1.94
N GLY A 16 15.83 -0.46 1.71
CA GLY A 16 14.69 0.24 1.14
C GLY A 16 14.83 0.41 -0.38
N VAL A 17 13.73 0.22 -1.11
CA VAL A 17 13.68 0.53 -2.54
C VAL A 17 12.47 1.39 -2.85
N ASN A 18 12.65 2.38 -3.73
CA ASN A 18 11.55 3.16 -4.28
C ASN A 18 11.13 2.51 -5.60
N LEU A 19 9.82 2.35 -5.80
CA LEU A 19 9.27 1.70 -6.98
C LEU A 19 8.40 2.67 -7.79
N TYR A 20 8.56 2.57 -9.10
CA TYR A 20 7.63 3.10 -10.10
C TYR A 20 6.95 1.90 -10.74
N PRO A 21 5.74 1.52 -10.29
CA PRO A 21 5.13 0.25 -10.68
C PRO A 21 4.86 0.13 -12.17
N ASP A 22 5.14 -1.05 -12.69
CA ASP A 22 4.80 -1.53 -14.03
C ASP A 22 4.36 -3.01 -13.97
N ASP A 23 4.09 -3.64 -15.08
CA ASP A 23 3.62 -5.03 -15.16
C ASP A 23 4.62 -6.05 -14.56
N ASN A 24 5.89 -5.70 -14.48
CA ASN A 24 6.96 -6.58 -13.98
C ASN A 24 7.29 -6.34 -12.51
N THR A 25 6.70 -5.32 -11.88
CA THR A 25 7.07 -4.86 -10.52
C THR A 25 7.06 -6.00 -9.49
N ASN A 26 6.03 -6.82 -9.47
CA ASN A 26 5.91 -7.90 -8.50
C ASN A 26 6.98 -8.99 -8.71
N THR A 27 7.35 -9.28 -9.94
CA THR A 27 8.43 -10.21 -10.26
C THR A 27 9.76 -9.65 -9.79
N TYR A 28 10.04 -8.40 -10.14
CA TYR A 28 11.26 -7.71 -9.72
C TYR A 28 11.41 -7.64 -8.19
N VAL A 29 10.34 -7.33 -7.48
CA VAL A 29 10.35 -7.27 -6.00
C VAL A 29 10.63 -8.63 -5.39
N LYS A 30 10.07 -9.72 -5.95
CA LYS A 30 10.37 -11.09 -5.50
C LYS A 30 11.85 -11.43 -5.69
N GLU A 31 12.38 -11.17 -6.88
CA GLU A 31 13.79 -11.42 -7.19
C GLU A 31 14.71 -10.62 -6.28
N LEU A 32 14.39 -9.36 -6.04
CA LEU A 32 15.16 -8.49 -5.15
C LEU A 32 15.08 -8.97 -3.69
N ARG A 33 13.90 -9.38 -3.22
CA ARG A 33 13.72 -9.97 -1.89
C ARG A 33 14.57 -11.22 -1.73
N ASP A 34 14.50 -12.15 -2.69
CA ASP A 34 15.26 -13.39 -2.68
C ASP A 34 16.76 -13.11 -2.66
N ALA A 35 17.24 -12.14 -3.45
CA ALA A 35 18.63 -11.70 -3.44
C ALA A 35 19.07 -11.08 -2.09
N VAL A 36 18.20 -10.32 -1.44
CA VAL A 36 18.46 -9.76 -0.10
C VAL A 36 18.57 -10.88 0.94
N GLU A 37 17.73 -11.90 0.86
CA GLU A 37 17.79 -13.07 1.74
C GLU A 37 19.07 -13.90 1.56
N GLU A 38 19.53 -14.05 0.31
CA GLU A 38 20.78 -14.78 -0.01
C GLU A 38 22.02 -14.05 0.49
N CYS A 39 21.97 -12.73 0.67
CA CYS A 39 23.09 -11.95 1.20
C CYS A 39 23.40 -12.21 2.68
N SER A 40 22.83 -13.24 3.28
CA SER A 40 23.26 -13.97 4.50
C SER A 40 23.21 -13.25 5.84
N GLU A 41 22.80 -12.01 5.94
CA GLU A 41 22.83 -11.27 7.22
C GLU A 41 21.46 -10.97 7.81
N LYS A 42 20.41 -11.71 7.43
CA LYS A 42 19.03 -11.53 7.91
C LYS A 42 18.46 -10.11 7.63
N LYS A 43 18.93 -9.50 6.56
CA LYS A 43 18.39 -8.21 6.12
C LYS A 43 16.98 -8.40 5.54
N GLN A 44 16.17 -7.37 5.64
CA GLN A 44 14.80 -7.38 5.14
C GLN A 44 14.61 -6.33 4.07
N LEU A 45 13.79 -6.63 3.06
CA LEU A 45 13.41 -5.70 2.02
C LEU A 45 12.19 -4.89 2.47
N ILE A 46 12.27 -3.57 2.30
CA ILE A 46 11.13 -2.67 2.41
C ILE A 46 10.97 -1.94 1.09
N VAL A 47 9.75 -1.90 0.56
CA VAL A 47 9.39 -0.94 -0.48
C VAL A 47 9.12 0.39 0.22
N SER A 48 10.10 1.31 0.14
CA SER A 48 10.10 2.55 0.92
C SER A 48 9.32 3.69 0.28
N SER A 49 8.91 3.53 -0.98
CA SER A 49 8.08 4.49 -1.70
C SER A 49 7.39 3.78 -2.85
N VAL A 50 6.08 3.79 -2.88
CA VAL A 50 5.26 3.27 -3.98
C VAL A 50 3.93 3.97 -4.03
N LYS A 51 3.35 4.08 -5.21
CA LYS A 51 1.99 4.54 -5.44
C LYS A 51 1.39 3.88 -6.67
N TYR A 52 0.10 3.64 -6.62
CA TYR A 52 -0.68 3.06 -7.73
C TYR A 52 -1.82 3.99 -8.11
N ALA A 53 -2.10 4.08 -9.39
CA ALA A 53 -3.24 4.85 -9.88
C ALA A 53 -4.57 4.28 -9.35
N ARG A 54 -5.47 5.17 -8.94
CA ARG A 54 -6.88 4.84 -8.67
C ARG A 54 -7.76 5.02 -9.90
N VAL A 55 -7.21 5.60 -10.97
CA VAL A 55 -7.88 5.78 -12.27
C VAL A 55 -7.15 4.96 -13.32
N ASN A 56 -7.90 4.43 -14.27
CA ASN A 56 -7.37 3.75 -15.43
C ASN A 56 -7.19 4.73 -16.61
N GLU A 57 -6.73 4.19 -17.76
CA GLU A 57 -6.54 4.97 -19.00
C GLU A 57 -7.81 5.63 -19.54
N GLU A 58 -8.99 5.20 -19.10
CA GLU A 58 -10.29 5.74 -19.46
C GLU A 58 -10.79 6.80 -18.45
N ASP A 59 -9.93 7.29 -17.57
CA ASP A 59 -10.25 8.21 -16.46
C ASP A 59 -11.37 7.70 -15.53
N THR A 60 -11.61 6.40 -15.52
CA THR A 60 -12.56 5.80 -14.59
C THR A 60 -11.87 5.41 -13.30
N VAL A 61 -12.47 5.76 -12.17
CA VAL A 61 -11.94 5.38 -10.86
C VAL A 61 -11.98 3.85 -10.72
N ASN A 62 -10.82 3.25 -10.48
CA ASN A 62 -10.70 1.82 -10.27
C ASN A 62 -9.91 1.50 -9.01
N VAL A 63 -10.54 1.76 -7.87
CA VAL A 63 -9.96 1.52 -6.56
C VAL A 63 -9.76 0.03 -6.25
N TYR A 64 -10.47 -0.87 -6.93
CA TYR A 64 -10.26 -2.31 -6.78
C TYR A 64 -8.94 -2.75 -7.40
N THR A 65 -8.64 -2.27 -8.60
CA THR A 65 -7.34 -2.54 -9.24
C THR A 65 -6.21 -1.94 -8.41
N GLN A 66 -6.39 -0.74 -7.86
CA GLN A 66 -5.44 -0.14 -6.95
C GLN A 66 -5.22 -1.03 -5.70
N ALA A 67 -6.31 -1.48 -5.06
CA ALA A 67 -6.25 -2.36 -3.90
C ALA A 67 -5.58 -3.70 -4.21
N GLU A 68 -5.90 -4.30 -5.37
CA GLU A 68 -5.30 -5.55 -5.83
C GLU A 68 -3.79 -5.39 -6.06
N ASN A 69 -3.37 -4.30 -6.68
CA ASN A 69 -1.96 -4.01 -6.91
C ASN A 69 -1.19 -3.86 -5.60
N ILE A 70 -1.76 -3.15 -4.62
CA ILE A 70 -1.17 -3.02 -3.28
C ILE A 70 -1.07 -4.39 -2.60
N TYR A 71 -2.13 -5.21 -2.67
CA TYR A 71 -2.12 -6.56 -2.11
C TYR A 71 -1.05 -7.46 -2.75
N ASN A 72 -0.97 -7.42 -4.08
CA ASN A 72 0.01 -8.21 -4.83
C ASN A 72 1.44 -7.80 -4.49
N LEU A 73 1.70 -6.50 -4.34
CA LEU A 73 2.99 -6.00 -3.93
C LEU A 73 3.33 -6.40 -2.49
N LEU A 74 2.38 -6.30 -1.55
CA LEU A 74 2.56 -6.81 -0.18
C LEU A 74 2.93 -8.29 -0.19
N SER A 75 2.20 -9.09 -0.99
CA SER A 75 2.45 -10.53 -1.12
C SER A 75 3.81 -10.84 -1.77
N ALA A 76 4.29 -9.98 -2.66
CA ALA A 76 5.61 -10.10 -3.28
C ALA A 76 6.74 -9.74 -2.32
N THR A 77 6.52 -8.73 -1.47
CA THR A 77 7.53 -8.22 -0.54
C THR A 77 7.69 -9.11 0.69
N ILE A 78 6.59 -9.68 1.19
CA ILE A 78 6.54 -10.42 2.46
C ILE A 78 6.51 -11.92 2.18
N ASP A 79 7.44 -12.66 2.80
CA ASP A 79 7.37 -14.10 2.86
C ASP A 79 7.81 -14.65 4.23
N LYS A 80 8.15 -15.95 4.28
CA LYS A 80 8.52 -16.60 5.58
C LYS A 80 9.79 -16.03 6.22
N ASN A 81 10.70 -15.50 5.43
CA ASN A 81 11.99 -15.02 5.89
C ASN A 81 12.04 -13.49 5.90
N ASN A 82 11.28 -12.83 5.02
CA ASN A 82 11.21 -11.39 4.93
C ASN A 82 9.92 -10.87 5.55
N ALA A 83 10.03 -10.22 6.69
CA ALA A 83 8.93 -9.55 7.39
C ALA A 83 8.90 -8.02 7.10
N GLY A 84 9.53 -7.60 6.01
CA GLY A 84 9.55 -6.21 5.57
C GLY A 84 8.16 -5.64 5.33
N GLY A 85 7.98 -4.83 4.31
CA GLY A 85 6.67 -4.24 4.04
C GLY A 85 6.75 -3.15 3.00
N ILE A 86 5.68 -2.38 2.89
CA ILE A 86 5.60 -1.26 1.96
C ILE A 86 5.23 0.04 2.68
N ILE A 87 5.72 1.16 2.15
CA ILE A 87 5.32 2.52 2.52
C ILE A 87 4.66 3.13 1.27
N TYR A 88 3.41 3.54 1.44
CA TYR A 88 2.61 4.10 0.34
C TYR A 88 2.65 5.62 0.38
N ASP A 89 2.99 6.23 -0.77
CA ASP A 89 3.15 7.68 -0.88
C ASP A 89 1.82 8.38 -1.13
N ASP A 90 1.67 9.59 -0.58
CA ASP A 90 0.53 10.48 -0.78
C ASP A 90 -0.84 9.81 -0.53
N ALA A 91 -0.89 8.87 0.42
CA ALA A 91 -2.05 8.02 0.67
C ALA A 91 -3.36 8.79 0.89
N VAL A 92 -3.28 9.99 1.46
CA VAL A 92 -4.45 10.77 1.91
C VAL A 92 -4.57 12.13 1.23
N TYR A 93 -3.89 12.33 0.12
CA TYR A 93 -3.98 13.58 -0.64
C TYR A 93 -5.23 13.54 -1.52
N THR A 94 -6.33 14.14 -1.04
CA THR A 94 -7.61 14.21 -1.75
C THR A 94 -7.44 14.83 -3.15
N GLY A 95 -8.13 14.27 -4.14
CA GLY A 95 -7.99 14.68 -5.53
C GLY A 95 -6.75 14.18 -6.24
N SER A 96 -5.84 13.48 -5.56
CA SER A 96 -4.69 12.86 -6.22
C SER A 96 -5.08 11.57 -6.93
N TRP A 97 -4.45 11.33 -8.08
CA TRP A 97 -4.65 10.14 -8.90
C TRP A 97 -4.27 8.81 -8.19
N ASN A 98 -3.52 8.89 -7.11
CA ASN A 98 -3.02 7.75 -6.35
C ASN A 98 -3.55 7.70 -4.91
N SER A 99 -4.42 8.61 -4.51
CA SER A 99 -4.95 8.65 -3.14
C SER A 99 -5.66 7.35 -2.76
N LEU A 100 -5.61 7.00 -1.48
CA LEU A 100 -6.37 5.90 -0.86
C LEU A 100 -7.65 6.39 -0.18
N VAL A 101 -7.92 7.68 -0.28
CA VAL A 101 -9.19 8.30 0.08
C VAL A 101 -9.78 8.96 -1.17
N ASP A 102 -11.09 9.14 -1.19
CA ASP A 102 -11.76 9.85 -2.28
C ASP A 102 -11.63 11.37 -2.17
N ASP A 103 -12.33 12.08 -3.04
CA ASP A 103 -12.25 13.53 -3.11
C ASP A 103 -12.96 14.20 -1.92
N ASP A 104 -13.87 13.48 -1.26
CA ASP A 104 -14.57 13.91 -0.04
C ASP A 104 -13.80 13.53 1.24
N GLY A 105 -12.73 12.76 1.12
CA GLY A 105 -11.91 12.29 2.23
C GLY A 105 -12.36 10.95 2.81
N ASP A 106 -13.30 10.26 2.15
CA ASP A 106 -13.76 8.94 2.59
C ASP A 106 -12.74 7.85 2.25
N ALA A 107 -12.52 6.95 3.21
CA ALA A 107 -11.57 5.86 3.06
C ALA A 107 -12.04 4.85 1.99
N GLN A 108 -11.14 4.52 1.07
CA GLN A 108 -11.40 3.56 0.00
C GLN A 108 -10.96 2.15 0.40
N ILE A 109 -11.40 1.13 -0.38
CA ILE A 109 -10.97 -0.26 -0.17
C ILE A 109 -9.45 -0.40 -0.25
N SER A 110 -8.80 0.39 -1.07
CA SER A 110 -7.35 0.43 -1.20
C SER A 110 -6.64 0.85 0.10
N LEU A 111 -7.26 1.67 0.94
CA LEU A 111 -6.77 1.95 2.29
C LEU A 111 -7.02 0.75 3.23
N ALA A 112 -8.19 0.14 3.15
CA ALA A 112 -8.56 -1.00 4.00
C ALA A 112 -7.72 -2.26 3.71
N ILE A 113 -7.07 -2.35 2.53
CA ILE A 113 -6.30 -3.52 2.11
C ILE A 113 -5.19 -3.89 3.10
N PHE A 114 -4.60 -2.89 3.77
CA PHE A 114 -3.55 -3.12 4.76
C PHE A 114 -4.07 -3.88 6.00
N ALA A 115 -5.31 -3.62 6.41
CA ALA A 115 -5.96 -4.34 7.49
C ALA A 115 -6.41 -5.74 7.06
N TYR A 116 -6.99 -5.85 5.87
CA TYR A 116 -7.42 -7.14 5.31
C TYR A 116 -6.25 -8.09 5.09
N ALA A 117 -5.15 -7.62 4.55
CA ALA A 117 -3.97 -8.42 4.32
C ALA A 117 -3.38 -8.98 5.63
N GLN A 118 -3.59 -8.30 6.76
CA GLN A 118 -3.21 -8.78 8.09
C GLN A 118 -4.22 -9.78 8.69
N GLY A 119 -5.34 -10.01 8.03
CA GLY A 119 -6.44 -10.85 8.56
C GLY A 119 -7.29 -10.16 9.61
N LYS A 120 -7.12 -8.87 9.83
CA LYS A 120 -8.03 -8.05 10.62
C LYS A 120 -9.21 -7.71 9.74
N GLN A 121 -10.31 -8.47 9.87
CA GLN A 121 -11.55 -8.16 9.18
C GLN A 121 -12.15 -6.88 9.75
N THR A 122 -12.27 -5.87 8.91
CA THR A 122 -13.27 -4.83 9.08
C THR A 122 -14.61 -5.38 8.58
N ASP A 123 -15.71 -4.83 9.05
CA ASP A 123 -17.05 -5.28 8.69
C ASP A 123 -17.23 -5.34 7.16
N THR A 124 -17.24 -6.56 6.62
CA THR A 124 -17.45 -6.81 5.18
C THR A 124 -18.91 -6.71 4.77
N SER A 125 -19.83 -6.46 5.71
CA SER A 125 -21.26 -6.30 5.43
C SER A 125 -21.57 -4.97 4.74
N ARG A 126 -20.64 -4.04 4.71
CA ARG A 126 -20.77 -2.79 3.99
C ARG A 126 -20.19 -2.93 2.60
N ASP A 127 -20.99 -2.57 1.64
CA ASP A 127 -20.49 -2.19 0.33
C ASP A 127 -19.57 -0.97 0.56
N PRO A 128 -18.23 -1.10 0.41
CA PRO A 128 -17.33 0.03 0.59
C PRO A 128 -17.54 1.13 -0.47
N TYR A 129 -18.52 0.95 -1.32
CA TYR A 129 -18.80 1.76 -2.50
C TYR A 129 -20.22 2.32 -2.51
N LYS A 130 -20.63 2.99 -1.48
CA LYS A 130 -21.65 4.02 -1.66
C LYS A 130 -20.95 5.31 -2.10
N TYR A 131 -20.34 5.27 -3.26
CA TYR A 131 -20.16 6.52 -3.99
C TYR A 131 -21.51 6.96 -4.49
N GLY A 132 -21.93 8.13 -4.07
CA GLY A 132 -23.06 8.80 -4.70
C GLY A 132 -22.83 8.84 -6.21
N ASP A 133 -23.87 8.53 -6.97
CA ASP A 133 -23.91 8.62 -8.45
C ASP A 133 -22.86 7.79 -9.22
N ASP A 134 -22.58 6.62 -8.72
CA ASP A 134 -21.74 5.65 -9.41
C ASP A 134 -22.47 5.07 -10.63
N THR A 135 -22.45 5.81 -11.71
CA THR A 135 -23.10 5.47 -12.96
C THR A 135 -22.24 4.58 -13.85
N GLY A 136 -21.54 3.61 -13.31
CA GLY A 136 -20.83 2.71 -14.20
C GLY A 136 -19.88 1.72 -13.59
N LEU A 137 -19.55 1.82 -12.35
CA LEU A 137 -18.69 0.83 -11.70
C LEU A 137 -19.50 -0.44 -11.44
N LYS A 138 -19.05 -1.53 -12.00
CA LYS A 138 -19.60 -2.84 -11.64
C LYS A 138 -18.98 -3.29 -10.35
N SER A 139 -19.80 -3.64 -9.36
CA SER A 139 -19.34 -4.31 -8.14
C SER A 139 -18.48 -5.52 -8.52
N GLN A 140 -17.20 -5.46 -8.20
CA GLN A 140 -16.28 -6.58 -8.38
C GLN A 140 -16.02 -7.21 -7.01
N LYS A 141 -16.09 -8.54 -6.96
CA LYS A 141 -15.72 -9.24 -5.75
C LYS A 141 -14.20 -9.26 -5.62
N VAL A 142 -13.65 -8.39 -4.80
CA VAL A 142 -12.24 -8.49 -4.42
C VAL A 142 -12.10 -9.63 -3.42
N THR A 143 -11.39 -10.68 -3.79
CA THR A 143 -11.04 -11.75 -2.87
C THR A 143 -9.68 -11.43 -2.27
N ILE A 144 -9.69 -10.85 -1.09
CA ILE A 144 -8.48 -10.56 -0.33
C ILE A 144 -8.17 -11.76 0.54
N ARG A 145 -6.99 -12.30 0.40
CA ARG A 145 -6.48 -13.36 1.27
C ARG A 145 -5.47 -12.76 2.24
N THR A 146 -5.43 -13.30 3.44
CA THR A 146 -4.37 -12.94 4.38
C THR A 146 -3.01 -13.22 3.76
N VAL A 147 -2.14 -12.23 3.77
CA VAL A 147 -0.73 -12.44 3.43
C VAL A 147 -0.12 -13.30 4.52
N SER A 148 0.29 -14.53 4.17
CA SER A 148 0.88 -15.43 5.16
C SER A 148 2.14 -14.76 5.73
N LYS A 149 2.22 -14.73 7.08
CA LYS A 149 3.32 -14.16 7.86
C LYS A 149 3.36 -12.63 7.99
N MET A 150 2.40 -11.91 7.49
CA MET A 150 2.18 -10.55 7.93
C MET A 150 1.80 -10.56 9.42
N THR A 151 2.59 -9.88 10.23
CA THR A 151 2.43 -9.81 11.69
C THR A 151 2.29 -8.36 12.14
N ASP A 152 2.06 -8.14 13.42
CA ASP A 152 2.05 -6.78 13.99
C ASP A 152 3.40 -6.07 13.86
N SER A 153 4.50 -6.82 13.74
CA SER A 153 5.84 -6.28 13.50
C SER A 153 6.16 -6.01 12.03
N THR A 154 5.28 -6.41 11.11
CA THR A 154 5.44 -6.09 9.68
C THR A 154 5.31 -4.57 9.49
N ILE A 155 6.31 -3.96 8.85
CA ILE A 155 6.29 -2.53 8.57
C ILE A 155 5.23 -2.24 7.52
N ARG A 156 4.31 -1.36 7.88
CA ARG A 156 3.27 -0.80 7.02
C ARG A 156 3.32 0.69 7.22
N GLY A 157 3.63 1.40 6.19
CA GLY A 157 3.77 2.84 6.27
C GLY A 157 3.05 3.55 5.14
N MET A 158 2.68 4.77 5.40
CA MET A 158 2.13 5.70 4.42
C MET A 158 2.87 7.03 4.60
N ASP A 159 3.19 7.67 3.49
CA ASP A 159 3.58 9.07 3.55
C ASP A 159 2.32 9.93 3.71
N ILE A 160 2.25 10.60 4.84
CA ILE A 160 1.17 11.54 5.18
C ILE A 160 1.71 12.96 5.40
N SER A 161 2.83 13.30 4.77
CA SER A 161 3.49 14.61 4.97
C SER A 161 2.58 15.80 4.68
N SER A 162 1.60 15.66 3.79
CA SER A 162 0.59 16.68 3.49
C SER A 162 -0.56 16.75 4.51
N TYR A 163 -0.72 15.76 5.40
CA TYR A 163 -1.87 15.65 6.30
C TYR A 163 -2.11 16.90 7.15
N ILE A 164 -1.05 17.45 7.76
CA ILE A 164 -1.18 18.64 8.61
C ILE A 164 -1.65 19.85 7.81
N ALA A 165 -1.14 20.02 6.59
CA ALA A 165 -1.55 21.13 5.72
C ALA A 165 -3.02 21.00 5.32
N LEU A 166 -3.46 19.80 4.95
CA LEU A 166 -4.84 19.50 4.58
C LEU A 166 -5.81 19.71 5.76
N LYS A 167 -5.45 19.20 6.94
CA LYS A 167 -6.22 19.39 8.17
C LYS A 167 -6.37 20.87 8.52
N ASN A 168 -5.31 21.66 8.38
CA ASN A 168 -5.35 23.10 8.63
C ASN A 168 -6.19 23.85 7.57
N ALA A 169 -6.30 23.28 6.36
CA ALA A 169 -7.18 23.76 5.30
C ALA A 169 -8.66 23.37 5.50
N GLY A 170 -8.97 22.59 6.56
CA GLY A 170 -10.33 22.19 6.92
C GLY A 170 -10.78 20.86 6.27
N VAL A 171 -9.89 20.11 5.65
CA VAL A 171 -10.21 18.77 5.12
C VAL A 171 -10.53 17.83 6.28
N LYS A 172 -11.63 17.10 6.15
CA LYS A 172 -12.08 16.09 7.11
C LYS A 172 -11.90 14.71 6.53
N TYR A 173 -11.59 13.77 7.38
CA TYR A 173 -11.44 12.35 7.00
C TYR A 173 -12.49 11.52 7.72
N TYR A 174 -12.95 10.47 7.05
CA TYR A 174 -14.02 9.62 7.53
C TYR A 174 -13.61 8.15 7.45
N ASP A 175 -14.05 7.37 8.41
CA ASP A 175 -13.92 5.91 8.34
C ASP A 175 -14.91 5.31 7.32
N ASN A 176 -14.82 4.00 7.08
CA ASN A 176 -15.74 3.25 6.20
C ASN A 176 -17.22 3.32 6.66
N ASN A 177 -17.49 3.90 7.82
CA ASN A 177 -18.81 4.08 8.38
C ASN A 177 -19.33 5.51 8.21
N GLY A 178 -18.54 6.37 7.57
CA GLY A 178 -18.86 7.79 7.44
C GLY A 178 -18.74 8.55 8.76
N LYS A 179 -18.00 8.03 9.74
CA LYS A 179 -17.72 8.72 10.99
C LYS A 179 -16.42 9.50 10.83
N GLU A 180 -16.47 10.80 11.16
CA GLU A 180 -15.26 11.63 11.15
C GLU A 180 -14.22 11.08 12.13
N GLU A 181 -13.03 10.80 11.62
CA GLU A 181 -11.88 10.36 12.40
C GLU A 181 -10.62 11.10 11.95
N SER A 182 -9.65 11.19 12.85
CA SER A 182 -8.30 11.64 12.48
C SER A 182 -7.49 10.45 11.97
N LEU A 183 -6.71 10.65 10.96
CA LEU A 183 -5.72 9.69 10.50
C LEU A 183 -4.67 9.41 11.56
#